data_93dde57a3e66e77cf7aa3ed5afa1a5c5
#
_entry.id   93dde57a3e66e77cf7aa3ed5afa1a5c5
#
_cell.length_a   1.000
_cell.length_b   1.000
_cell.length_c   1.000
_cell.angle_alpha   90.00
_cell.angle_beta   90.00
_cell.angle_gamma   90.00
#
_symmetry.space_group_name_H-M   'P 1'
#
loop_
_entity.id
_entity.type
_entity.pdbx_description
1 polymer ?
#
loop_
_entity_poly.entity_id
_entity_poly.type
_entity_poly.pdbx_seq_one_letter_code
_entity_poly.pdbx_strand_id
1 'polypeptide(L)'
;MRLKSLVEGVLSPADIRINGTRPWDIRVRNEDFYPRVVRNGSLGLGEAYMDNWWECDRIDEFFYRLMPTGPEEKLKNWKILVNAVSALLFNRSKKSRAFQIGERHYDLGNDLFERMLDRRMVYTCGYWKEADGLDEAQEAKLDLVCRKIRLKKGDRVLDIGCGWGSFARFAAERYGAVVTGITVSKEQAEFGNGRCKGFGVDIRLKDYRDLKGERFDHIVSLGMFEHVGFRNYGSYMEIVDRLLKDDGLFLLQTIGNSMTLVTTDKWMAKYIFPNSHLPSLKQISAAAETFFIIEDVHNFGADYDKTLMSWHKNFEKSWEELDGAYDERFYRMWRYYLLMCAGLFRSRSLQLWQIVLSKKGVPAGYSPLR
;
A
#
# COMPACT_ATOMS: atom_id res chain seq x y z
N MET A 1 -26.31 22.62 -16.49
CA MET A 1 -26.47 23.42 -15.25
C MET A 1 -26.57 22.53 -14.01
N ARG A 2 -27.56 21.63 -13.89
CA ARG A 2 -27.79 20.82 -12.64
C ARG A 2 -26.61 19.95 -12.20
N LEU A 3 -25.86 19.29 -13.11
CA LEU A 3 -24.74 18.40 -12.76
C LEU A 3 -23.50 19.16 -12.32
N LYS A 4 -23.22 20.31 -12.94
CA LYS A 4 -22.12 21.20 -12.52
C LYS A 4 -22.33 21.67 -11.09
N SER A 5 -23.55 22.15 -10.77
CA SER A 5 -23.89 22.62 -9.41
C SER A 5 -23.79 21.51 -8.36
N LEU A 6 -24.04 20.23 -8.73
CA LEU A 6 -23.81 19.09 -7.82
C LEU A 6 -22.33 18.91 -7.52
N VAL A 7 -21.47 18.98 -8.53
CA VAL A 7 -20.01 18.87 -8.33
C VAL A 7 -19.48 20.07 -7.52
N GLU A 8 -19.94 21.30 -7.84
CA GLU A 8 -19.61 22.50 -7.05
C GLU A 8 -20.02 22.34 -5.58
N GLY A 9 -21.18 21.77 -5.30
CA GLY A 9 -21.67 21.51 -3.94
C GLY A 9 -20.81 20.51 -3.16
N VAL A 10 -20.11 19.60 -3.85
CA VAL A 10 -19.14 18.66 -3.23
C VAL A 10 -17.80 19.35 -2.97
N LEU A 11 -17.33 20.20 -3.89
CA LEU A 11 -16.03 20.84 -3.83
C LEU A 11 -15.99 22.09 -2.92
N SER A 12 -17.09 22.83 -2.84
CA SER A 12 -17.17 24.08 -2.09
C SER A 12 -16.80 23.95 -0.60
N PRO A 13 -17.24 22.91 0.15
CA PRO A 13 -16.81 22.74 1.55
C PRO A 13 -15.32 22.47 1.73
N ALA A 14 -14.64 22.02 0.68
CA ALA A 14 -13.18 21.80 0.65
C ALA A 14 -12.42 23.08 0.23
N ASP A 15 -13.12 24.20 0.02
CA ASP A 15 -12.56 25.44 -0.56
C ASP A 15 -11.83 25.16 -1.89
N ILE A 16 -12.47 24.39 -2.78
CA ILE A 16 -12.00 24.08 -4.13
C ILE A 16 -12.99 24.72 -5.13
N ARG A 17 -12.46 25.42 -6.13
CA ARG A 17 -13.26 26.08 -7.17
C ARG A 17 -13.06 25.39 -8.52
N ILE A 18 -14.14 25.33 -9.30
CA ILE A 18 -14.08 24.95 -10.71
C ILE A 18 -13.64 26.16 -11.51
N ASN A 19 -12.63 25.98 -12.35
CA ASN A 19 -11.99 27.03 -13.14
C ASN A 19 -11.47 28.20 -12.29
N GLY A 20 -11.01 27.88 -11.05
CA GLY A 20 -10.33 28.81 -10.18
C GLY A 20 -8.84 28.97 -10.55
N THR A 21 -8.13 29.80 -9.78
CA THR A 21 -6.75 30.20 -10.08
C THR A 21 -5.73 29.66 -9.08
N ARG A 22 -6.18 29.02 -7.99
CA ARG A 22 -5.29 28.47 -6.97
C ARG A 22 -4.72 27.11 -7.43
N PRO A 23 -3.55 26.71 -6.96
CA PRO A 23 -2.93 25.45 -7.42
C PRO A 23 -3.76 24.18 -7.18
N TRP A 24 -4.65 24.18 -6.19
CA TRP A 24 -5.55 23.07 -5.88
C TRP A 24 -6.96 23.19 -6.50
N ASP A 25 -7.24 24.31 -7.19
CA ASP A 25 -8.48 24.45 -7.96
C ASP A 25 -8.43 23.58 -9.23
N ILE A 26 -9.59 23.09 -9.66
CA ILE A 26 -9.66 22.31 -10.90
C ILE A 26 -10.01 23.19 -12.10
N ARG A 27 -9.39 22.88 -13.23
CA ARG A 27 -9.69 23.48 -14.54
C ARG A 27 -10.34 22.43 -15.43
N VAL A 28 -11.63 22.57 -15.70
CA VAL A 28 -12.40 21.64 -16.54
C VAL A 28 -12.25 22.03 -18.01
N ARG A 29 -11.75 21.10 -18.82
CA ARG A 29 -11.52 21.25 -20.27
C ARG A 29 -12.63 20.65 -21.12
N ASN A 30 -13.38 19.68 -20.55
CA ASN A 30 -14.47 18.99 -21.23
C ASN A 30 -15.70 18.94 -20.31
N GLU A 31 -16.83 19.42 -20.78
CA GLU A 31 -18.10 19.49 -20.02
C GLU A 31 -18.66 18.08 -19.68
N ASP A 32 -18.31 17.05 -20.44
CA ASP A 32 -18.66 15.64 -20.12
C ASP A 32 -18.01 15.14 -18.82
N PHE A 33 -17.09 15.89 -18.25
CA PHE A 33 -16.56 15.67 -16.90
C PHE A 33 -17.67 15.56 -15.85
N TYR A 34 -18.64 16.48 -15.86
CA TYR A 34 -19.69 16.51 -14.84
C TYR A 34 -20.57 15.25 -14.82
N PRO A 35 -21.17 14.83 -15.95
CA PRO A 35 -21.95 13.59 -15.96
C PRO A 35 -21.11 12.36 -15.64
N ARG A 36 -19.84 12.31 -16.05
CA ARG A 36 -18.93 11.20 -15.76
C ARG A 36 -18.63 11.06 -14.26
N VAL A 37 -18.29 12.16 -13.60
CA VAL A 37 -18.01 12.19 -12.15
C VAL A 37 -19.26 11.87 -11.34
N VAL A 38 -20.39 12.48 -11.65
CA VAL A 38 -21.65 12.23 -10.92
C VAL A 38 -22.12 10.77 -11.09
N ARG A 39 -21.90 10.17 -12.26
CA ARG A 39 -22.30 8.78 -12.54
C ARG A 39 -21.37 7.76 -11.91
N ASN A 40 -20.04 8.00 -11.96
CA ASN A 40 -19.01 6.99 -11.67
C ASN A 40 -18.19 7.31 -10.43
N GLY A 41 -18.37 8.46 -9.76
CA GLY A 41 -17.65 8.87 -8.55
C GLY A 41 -16.14 8.93 -8.77
N SER A 42 -15.37 8.33 -7.86
CA SER A 42 -13.90 8.28 -7.91
C SER A 42 -13.36 7.71 -9.22
N LEU A 43 -13.99 6.66 -9.75
CA LEU A 43 -13.60 6.10 -11.06
C LEU A 43 -13.75 7.13 -12.17
N GLY A 44 -14.88 7.85 -12.20
CA GLY A 44 -15.12 8.89 -13.19
C GLY A 44 -14.16 10.06 -13.08
N LEU A 45 -13.82 10.47 -11.85
CA LEU A 45 -12.87 11.55 -11.58
C LEU A 45 -11.46 11.20 -12.09
N GLY A 46 -10.94 10.03 -11.72
CA GLY A 46 -9.61 9.61 -12.13
C GLY A 46 -9.50 9.34 -13.63
N GLU A 47 -10.52 8.68 -14.23
CA GLU A 47 -10.52 8.47 -15.69
C GLU A 47 -10.64 9.78 -16.48
N ALA A 48 -11.42 10.74 -16.00
CA ALA A 48 -11.49 12.07 -16.62
C ALA A 48 -10.15 12.81 -16.56
N TYR A 49 -9.37 12.62 -15.48
CA TYR A 49 -8.00 13.15 -15.40
C TYR A 49 -7.08 12.46 -16.42
N MET A 50 -7.10 11.14 -16.49
CA MET A 50 -6.31 10.36 -17.45
C MET A 50 -6.61 10.76 -18.90
N ASP A 51 -7.87 11.09 -19.18
CA ASP A 51 -8.33 11.49 -20.52
C ASP A 51 -8.21 13.01 -20.77
N ASN A 52 -7.49 13.74 -19.89
CA ASN A 52 -7.22 15.18 -19.99
C ASN A 52 -8.49 16.06 -20.02
N TRP A 53 -9.56 15.64 -19.35
CA TRP A 53 -10.81 16.41 -19.28
C TRP A 53 -10.79 17.47 -18.17
N TRP A 54 -9.87 17.33 -17.22
CA TRP A 54 -9.61 18.33 -16.18
C TRP A 54 -8.15 18.34 -15.76
N GLU A 55 -7.72 19.47 -15.17
CA GLU A 55 -6.38 19.70 -14.67
C GLU A 55 -6.40 20.25 -13.25
N CYS A 56 -5.32 19.95 -12.52
CA CYS A 56 -5.02 20.52 -11.22
C CYS A 56 -3.49 20.50 -11.00
N ASP A 57 -2.92 21.64 -10.61
CA ASP A 57 -1.46 21.72 -10.43
C ASP A 57 -1.01 20.95 -9.17
N ARG A 58 -1.82 21.00 -8.11
CA ARG A 58 -1.57 20.34 -6.83
C ARG A 58 -2.69 19.35 -6.51
N ILE A 59 -2.67 18.19 -7.20
CA ILE A 59 -3.62 17.08 -6.98
C ILE A 59 -3.53 16.57 -5.53
N ASP A 60 -2.32 16.54 -4.94
CA ASP A 60 -2.11 16.19 -3.54
C ASP A 60 -2.87 17.12 -2.58
N GLU A 61 -2.82 18.42 -2.83
CA GLU A 61 -3.53 19.42 -2.04
C GLU A 61 -5.04 19.37 -2.29
N PHE A 62 -5.47 19.10 -3.53
CA PHE A 62 -6.88 18.88 -3.88
C PHE A 62 -7.47 17.75 -3.01
N PHE A 63 -6.82 16.60 -2.94
CA PHE A 63 -7.31 15.47 -2.14
C PHE A 63 -7.15 15.70 -0.63
N TYR A 64 -6.08 16.35 -0.19
CA TYR A 64 -5.92 16.75 1.20
C TYR A 64 -7.10 17.59 1.71
N ARG A 65 -7.59 18.53 0.91
CA ARG A 65 -8.73 19.40 1.24
C ARG A 65 -10.07 18.69 1.09
N LEU A 66 -10.23 17.89 0.05
CA LEU A 66 -11.49 17.25 -0.28
C LEU A 66 -11.88 16.16 0.72
N MET A 67 -10.94 15.31 1.11
CA MET A 67 -11.26 14.09 1.86
C MET A 67 -11.88 14.32 3.24
N PRO A 68 -11.42 15.29 4.05
CA PRO A 68 -12.04 15.58 5.36
C PRO A 68 -13.51 16.03 5.27
N THR A 69 -13.96 16.50 4.10
CA THR A 69 -15.36 16.95 3.91
C THR A 69 -16.37 15.82 3.71
N GLY A 70 -15.91 14.56 3.67
CA GLY A 70 -16.76 13.39 3.45
C GLY A 70 -17.44 13.37 2.08
N PRO A 71 -16.72 13.55 0.95
CA PRO A 71 -17.31 13.69 -0.38
C PRO A 71 -18.15 12.49 -0.79
N GLU A 72 -17.78 11.28 -0.35
CA GLU A 72 -18.53 10.06 -0.64
C GLU A 72 -19.92 10.04 0.02
N GLU A 73 -20.07 10.61 1.21
CA GLU A 73 -21.37 10.67 1.89
C GLU A 73 -22.34 11.58 1.18
N LYS A 74 -21.86 12.65 0.57
CA LYS A 74 -22.64 13.61 -0.21
C LYS A 74 -23.05 13.07 -1.58
N LEU A 75 -22.26 12.17 -2.15
CA LEU A 75 -22.55 11.47 -3.41
C LEU A 75 -23.28 10.14 -3.22
N LYS A 76 -23.50 9.73 -1.95
CA LYS A 76 -24.19 8.48 -1.60
C LYS A 76 -25.65 8.53 -2.05
N ASN A 77 -25.90 7.92 -3.20
CA ASN A 77 -27.19 7.31 -3.51
C ASN A 77 -27.02 5.80 -3.61
N TRP A 78 -27.95 5.05 -3.02
CA TRP A 78 -28.28 3.61 -3.01
C TRP A 78 -27.32 2.61 -3.71
N LYS A 79 -26.47 3.02 -4.64
CA LYS A 79 -25.49 2.16 -5.34
C LYS A 79 -24.43 1.54 -4.43
N ILE A 80 -24.15 2.13 -3.26
CA ILE A 80 -23.18 1.61 -2.28
C ILE A 80 -23.68 0.31 -1.65
N LEU A 81 -24.99 0.22 -1.38
CA LEU A 81 -25.59 -0.97 -0.79
C LEU A 81 -25.41 -2.20 -1.69
N VAL A 82 -25.61 -2.05 -3.00
CA VAL A 82 -25.47 -3.15 -3.98
C VAL A 82 -24.02 -3.61 -4.09
N ASN A 83 -23.05 -2.68 -4.06
CA ASN A 83 -21.62 -3.03 -4.10
C ASN A 83 -21.16 -3.71 -2.80
N ALA A 84 -21.65 -3.29 -1.64
CA ALA A 84 -21.34 -3.94 -0.35
C ALA A 84 -21.86 -5.39 -0.30
N VAL A 85 -23.09 -5.63 -0.77
CA VAL A 85 -23.67 -6.98 -0.84
C VAL A 85 -22.87 -7.88 -1.78
N SER A 86 -22.44 -7.39 -2.94
CA SER A 86 -21.60 -8.15 -3.88
C SER A 86 -20.23 -8.50 -3.29
N ALA A 87 -19.61 -7.59 -2.54
CA ALA A 87 -18.33 -7.85 -1.85
C ALA A 87 -18.47 -8.89 -0.73
N LEU A 88 -19.62 -8.95 -0.08
CA LEU A 88 -19.93 -9.97 0.93
C LEU A 88 -20.20 -11.36 0.32
N LEU A 89 -20.69 -11.43 -0.91
CA LEU A 89 -21.04 -12.70 -1.55
C LEU A 89 -19.86 -13.35 -2.29
N PHE A 90 -18.91 -12.56 -2.83
CA PHE A 90 -17.82 -13.06 -3.64
C PHE A 90 -16.45 -12.81 -2.99
N ASN A 91 -15.73 -13.89 -2.65
CA ASN A 91 -14.33 -13.79 -2.20
C ASN A 91 -13.41 -13.53 -3.41
N ARG A 92 -13.02 -12.26 -3.60
CA ARG A 92 -12.16 -11.83 -4.72
C ARG A 92 -10.68 -12.18 -4.53
N SER A 93 -10.25 -12.51 -3.31
CA SER A 93 -8.85 -12.82 -2.95
C SER A 93 -8.59 -14.33 -2.84
N LYS A 94 -9.23 -15.14 -3.67
CA LYS A 94 -8.97 -16.58 -3.76
C LYS A 94 -7.54 -16.84 -4.26
N LYS A 95 -6.94 -17.96 -3.82
CA LYS A 95 -5.59 -18.42 -4.25
C LYS A 95 -5.40 -18.40 -5.77
N SER A 96 -6.40 -18.83 -6.54
CA SER A 96 -6.36 -18.86 -8.01
C SER A 96 -6.19 -17.48 -8.67
N ARG A 97 -6.35 -16.38 -7.92
CA ARG A 97 -6.19 -15.00 -8.41
C ARG A 97 -4.96 -14.30 -7.85
N ALA A 98 -4.24 -14.92 -6.92
CA ALA A 98 -3.06 -14.30 -6.30
C ALA A 98 -1.97 -14.00 -7.35
N PHE A 99 -1.71 -14.95 -8.26
CA PHE A 99 -0.73 -14.76 -9.33
C PHE A 99 -1.14 -13.70 -10.37
N GLN A 100 -2.45 -13.48 -10.60
CA GLN A 100 -2.94 -12.43 -11.50
C GLN A 100 -2.65 -11.00 -10.99
N ILE A 101 -2.49 -10.83 -9.68
CA ILE A 101 -2.11 -9.54 -9.08
C ILE A 101 -0.64 -9.25 -9.39
N GLY A 102 0.22 -10.29 -9.28
CA GLY A 102 1.63 -10.22 -9.68
C GLY A 102 1.79 -9.76 -11.13
N GLU A 103 1.12 -10.46 -12.06
CA GLU A 103 1.21 -10.19 -13.50
C GLU A 103 0.73 -8.79 -13.92
N ARG A 104 -0.30 -8.23 -13.29
CA ARG A 104 -0.89 -6.96 -13.75
C ARG A 104 -0.28 -5.69 -13.18
N HIS A 105 0.24 -5.74 -11.97
CA HIS A 105 0.72 -4.53 -11.29
C HIS A 105 2.24 -4.48 -11.22
N TYR A 106 2.89 -5.61 -10.97
CA TYR A 106 4.36 -5.68 -10.82
C TYR A 106 5.07 -5.98 -12.14
N ASP A 107 4.34 -6.37 -13.19
CA ASP A 107 4.86 -6.54 -14.56
C ASP A 107 4.80 -5.24 -15.40
N LEU A 108 4.65 -4.07 -14.74
CA LEU A 108 4.77 -2.74 -15.38
C LEU A 108 6.21 -2.44 -15.86
N GLY A 109 7.15 -3.34 -15.57
CA GLY A 109 8.57 -3.16 -15.88
C GLY A 109 9.38 -2.70 -14.67
N ASN A 110 10.50 -3.37 -14.41
CA ASN A 110 11.41 -2.99 -13.33
C ASN A 110 12.02 -1.61 -13.54
N ASP A 111 12.14 -1.15 -14.79
CA ASP A 111 12.71 0.13 -15.19
C ASP A 111 11.98 1.34 -14.57
N LEU A 112 10.64 1.30 -14.53
CA LEU A 112 9.83 2.30 -13.84
C LEU A 112 10.15 2.36 -12.35
N PHE A 113 10.16 1.19 -11.70
CA PHE A 113 10.38 1.11 -10.26
C PHE A 113 11.82 1.43 -9.86
N GLU A 114 12.82 1.05 -10.65
CA GLU A 114 14.23 1.41 -10.42
C GLU A 114 14.47 2.92 -10.45
N ARG A 115 13.76 3.65 -11.32
CA ARG A 115 13.87 5.10 -11.41
C ARG A 115 13.08 5.85 -10.36
N MET A 116 11.93 5.29 -9.95
CA MET A 116 11.02 5.94 -9.02
C MET A 116 11.40 5.70 -7.55
N LEU A 117 11.80 4.47 -7.21
CA LEU A 117 12.06 4.07 -5.83
C LEU A 117 13.44 4.50 -5.34
N ASP A 118 13.74 4.18 -4.08
CA ASP A 118 15.06 4.29 -3.48
C ASP A 118 16.04 3.23 -4.03
N ARG A 119 17.32 3.37 -3.74
CA ARG A 119 18.39 2.43 -4.17
C ARG A 119 18.15 0.97 -3.75
N ARG A 120 17.34 0.72 -2.71
CA ARG A 120 16.96 -0.63 -2.26
C ARG A 120 15.67 -1.14 -2.91
N MET A 121 15.00 -0.32 -3.71
CA MET A 121 13.72 -0.63 -4.37
C MET A 121 12.61 -1.02 -3.38
N VAL A 122 12.41 -0.20 -2.37
CA VAL A 122 11.37 -0.43 -1.36
C VAL A 122 10.06 0.24 -1.79
N TYR A 123 9.06 -0.56 -2.14
CA TYR A 123 7.75 -0.04 -2.57
C TYR A 123 6.73 -0.01 -1.43
N THR A 124 7.17 0.47 -0.27
CA THR A 124 6.34 0.73 0.91
C THR A 124 6.79 2.01 1.60
N CYS A 125 6.05 2.48 2.59
CA CYS A 125 6.35 3.71 3.30
C CYS A 125 7.75 3.69 3.93
N GLY A 126 8.52 4.77 3.78
CA GLY A 126 9.73 5.07 4.54
C GLY A 126 9.41 5.57 5.96
N TYR A 127 10.39 5.58 6.85
CA TYR A 127 10.28 6.14 8.20
C TYR A 127 11.10 7.43 8.29
N TRP A 128 10.41 8.56 8.40
CA TRP A 128 10.98 9.90 8.19
C TRP A 128 11.33 10.65 9.48
N LYS A 129 11.42 9.94 10.61
CA LYS A 129 11.66 10.59 11.91
C LYS A 129 12.96 11.40 11.91
N GLU A 130 14.03 10.85 11.38
CA GLU A 130 15.38 11.43 11.37
C GLU A 130 16.01 11.37 9.97
N ALA A 131 15.19 11.26 8.91
CA ALA A 131 15.66 11.12 7.54
C ALA A 131 15.39 12.39 6.72
N ASP A 132 16.39 12.83 5.96
CA ASP A 132 16.30 13.99 5.07
C ASP A 132 15.99 13.59 3.62
N GLY A 133 16.14 12.30 3.27
CA GLY A 133 15.94 11.76 1.94
C GLY A 133 15.23 10.41 1.91
N LEU A 134 14.77 10.03 0.72
CA LEU A 134 14.04 8.78 0.50
C LEU A 134 14.87 7.54 0.87
N ASP A 135 16.15 7.49 0.45
CA ASP A 135 17.06 6.38 0.75
C ASP A 135 17.23 6.18 2.25
N GLU A 136 17.43 7.27 2.99
CA GLU A 136 17.59 7.24 4.43
C GLU A 136 16.30 6.83 5.14
N ALA A 137 15.16 7.36 4.70
CA ALA A 137 13.86 7.00 5.25
C ALA A 137 13.54 5.51 5.06
N GLN A 138 13.91 4.95 3.91
CA GLN A 138 13.71 3.53 3.64
C GLN A 138 14.68 2.66 4.46
N GLU A 139 15.96 3.03 4.57
CA GLU A 139 16.90 2.31 5.44
C GLU A 139 16.48 2.38 6.91
N ALA A 140 16.05 3.55 7.40
CA ALA A 140 15.53 3.73 8.75
C ALA A 140 14.29 2.83 9.02
N LYS A 141 13.40 2.68 8.03
CA LYS A 141 12.25 1.79 8.14
C LYS A 141 12.67 0.33 8.20
N LEU A 142 13.60 -0.11 7.36
CA LEU A 142 14.09 -1.49 7.37
C LEU A 142 14.80 -1.82 8.68
N ASP A 143 15.62 -0.91 9.19
CA ASP A 143 16.28 -1.03 10.50
C ASP A 143 15.26 -1.09 11.64
N LEU A 144 14.25 -0.22 11.62
CA LEU A 144 13.18 -0.23 12.61
C LEU A 144 12.45 -1.58 12.65
N VAL A 145 12.18 -2.20 11.49
CA VAL A 145 11.58 -3.54 11.42
C VAL A 145 12.48 -4.57 12.08
N CYS A 146 13.77 -4.60 11.74
CA CYS A 146 14.75 -5.55 12.33
C CYS A 146 14.83 -5.38 13.86
N ARG A 147 14.91 -4.16 14.35
CA ARG A 147 14.95 -3.89 15.80
C ARG A 147 13.66 -4.28 16.51
N LYS A 148 12.50 -4.01 15.89
CA LYS A 148 11.19 -4.38 16.47
C LYS A 148 11.01 -5.88 16.63
N ILE A 149 11.50 -6.69 15.68
CA ILE A 149 11.49 -8.15 15.84
C ILE A 149 12.67 -8.67 16.66
N ARG A 150 13.53 -7.78 17.21
CA ARG A 150 14.71 -8.14 18.02
C ARG A 150 15.68 -9.07 17.28
N LEU A 151 15.84 -8.83 15.97
CA LEU A 151 16.60 -9.68 15.04
C LEU A 151 18.05 -9.86 15.47
N LYS A 152 18.53 -11.11 15.47
CA LYS A 152 19.91 -11.50 15.80
C LYS A 152 20.56 -12.20 14.62
N LYS A 153 21.90 -12.24 14.65
CA LYS A 153 22.68 -13.00 13.68
C LYS A 153 22.31 -14.49 13.73
N GLY A 154 22.02 -15.03 12.57
CA GLY A 154 21.66 -16.44 12.38
C GLY A 154 20.16 -16.73 12.52
N ASP A 155 19.34 -15.77 12.96
CA ASP A 155 17.88 -15.96 13.00
C ASP A 155 17.33 -16.26 11.62
N ARG A 156 16.40 -17.21 11.56
CA ARG A 156 15.66 -17.55 10.34
C ARG A 156 14.41 -16.68 10.25
N VAL A 157 14.31 -15.88 9.21
CA VAL A 157 13.20 -14.95 8.99
C VAL A 157 12.41 -15.34 7.76
N LEU A 158 11.07 -15.30 7.85
CA LEU A 158 10.19 -15.37 6.69
C LEU A 158 9.70 -13.95 6.34
N ASP A 159 9.92 -13.53 5.09
CA ASP A 159 9.40 -12.28 4.52
C ASP A 159 8.24 -12.61 3.57
N ILE A 160 7.00 -12.38 4.04
CA ILE A 160 5.78 -12.70 3.28
C ILE A 160 5.41 -11.52 2.38
N GLY A 161 5.55 -11.69 1.06
CA GLY A 161 5.40 -10.61 0.09
C GLY A 161 6.67 -9.77 -0.01
N CYS A 162 7.81 -10.42 -0.18
CA CYS A 162 9.14 -9.80 -0.10
C CYS A 162 9.46 -8.81 -1.23
N GLY A 163 8.60 -8.69 -2.25
CA GLY A 163 8.86 -7.85 -3.41
C GLY A 163 10.19 -8.21 -4.09
N TRP A 164 11.03 -7.23 -4.36
CA TRP A 164 12.37 -7.40 -4.93
C TRP A 164 13.45 -7.78 -3.89
N GLY A 165 13.04 -8.26 -2.71
CA GLY A 165 13.95 -8.72 -1.66
C GLY A 165 14.62 -7.62 -0.84
N SER A 166 14.06 -6.43 -0.82
CA SER A 166 14.67 -5.25 -0.19
C SER A 166 14.89 -5.44 1.32
N PHE A 167 13.86 -5.87 2.05
CA PHE A 167 14.00 -6.20 3.47
C PHE A 167 14.90 -7.42 3.67
N ALA A 168 14.69 -8.49 2.90
CA ALA A 168 15.45 -9.72 3.01
C ALA A 168 16.95 -9.48 2.88
N ARG A 169 17.38 -8.72 1.86
CA ARG A 169 18.77 -8.33 1.68
C ARG A 169 19.29 -7.46 2.82
N PHE A 170 18.53 -6.46 3.25
CA PHE A 170 18.94 -5.58 4.36
C PHE A 170 19.15 -6.36 5.67
N ALA A 171 18.22 -7.24 6.03
CA ALA A 171 18.30 -8.07 7.23
C ALA A 171 19.50 -9.02 7.19
N ALA A 172 19.77 -9.64 6.04
CA ALA A 172 20.94 -10.49 5.88
C ALA A 172 22.26 -9.71 5.91
N GLU A 173 22.32 -8.57 5.20
CA GLU A 173 23.50 -7.71 5.10
C GLU A 173 23.87 -7.07 6.44
N ARG A 174 22.91 -6.50 7.15
CA ARG A 174 23.15 -5.68 8.35
C ARG A 174 23.09 -6.47 9.66
N TYR A 175 22.25 -7.50 9.71
CA TYR A 175 22.01 -8.27 10.92
C TYR A 175 22.51 -9.71 10.84
N GLY A 176 22.94 -10.18 9.66
CA GLY A 176 23.40 -11.57 9.47
C GLY A 176 22.29 -12.60 9.59
N ALA A 177 21.05 -12.22 9.31
CA ALA A 177 19.90 -13.12 9.30
C ALA A 177 19.92 -14.06 8.09
N VAL A 178 19.23 -15.20 8.20
CA VAL A 178 18.94 -16.12 7.11
C VAL A 178 17.48 -15.91 6.70
N VAL A 179 17.25 -15.36 5.52
CA VAL A 179 15.92 -14.92 5.12
C VAL A 179 15.34 -15.75 3.99
N THR A 180 14.14 -16.29 4.19
CA THR A 180 13.31 -16.84 3.14
C THR A 180 12.29 -15.80 2.75
N GLY A 181 12.40 -15.24 1.55
CA GLY A 181 11.40 -14.36 0.96
C GLY A 181 10.41 -15.14 0.10
N ILE A 182 9.14 -14.78 0.12
CA ILE A 182 8.16 -15.33 -0.82
C ILE A 182 7.41 -14.23 -1.54
N THR A 183 7.19 -14.43 -2.84
CA THR A 183 6.39 -13.57 -3.70
C THR A 183 5.59 -14.40 -4.70
N VAL A 184 4.51 -13.82 -5.24
CA VAL A 184 3.70 -14.43 -6.32
C VAL A 184 4.02 -13.83 -7.71
N SER A 185 4.96 -12.88 -7.79
CA SER A 185 5.48 -12.34 -9.04
C SER A 185 6.78 -13.03 -9.43
N LYS A 186 6.79 -13.60 -10.65
CA LYS A 186 7.98 -14.25 -11.21
C LYS A 186 9.13 -13.25 -11.42
N GLU A 187 8.82 -12.06 -11.93
CA GLU A 187 9.81 -10.99 -12.16
C GLU A 187 10.46 -10.54 -10.86
N GLN A 188 9.65 -10.35 -9.80
CA GLN A 188 10.20 -10.02 -8.49
C GLN A 188 11.10 -11.11 -7.94
N ALA A 189 10.74 -12.38 -8.10
CA ALA A 189 11.54 -13.51 -7.61
C ALA A 189 12.88 -13.61 -8.35
N GLU A 190 12.89 -13.51 -9.68
CA GLU A 190 14.09 -13.57 -10.50
C GLU A 190 15.02 -12.40 -10.23
N PHE A 191 14.49 -11.19 -10.28
CA PHE A 191 15.25 -9.96 -10.03
C PHE A 191 15.78 -9.89 -8.59
N GLY A 192 14.94 -10.24 -7.61
CA GLY A 192 15.29 -10.23 -6.20
C GLY A 192 16.40 -11.24 -5.87
N ASN A 193 16.36 -12.45 -6.41
CA ASN A 193 17.43 -13.44 -6.26
C ASN A 193 18.76 -12.93 -6.84
N GLY A 194 18.71 -12.24 -7.99
CA GLY A 194 19.90 -11.61 -8.57
C GLY A 194 20.52 -10.59 -7.62
N ARG A 195 19.71 -9.71 -7.03
CA ARG A 195 20.16 -8.67 -6.09
C ARG A 195 20.63 -9.21 -4.75
N CYS A 196 20.10 -10.35 -4.33
CA CYS A 196 20.43 -10.99 -3.05
C CYS A 196 21.56 -12.00 -3.14
N LYS A 197 22.17 -12.20 -4.33
CA LYS A 197 23.26 -13.15 -4.53
C LYS A 197 24.44 -12.88 -3.58
N GLY A 198 24.89 -13.92 -2.89
CA GLY A 198 25.99 -13.84 -1.91
C GLY A 198 25.56 -13.49 -0.49
N PHE A 199 24.29 -13.23 -0.25
CA PHE A 199 23.71 -13.09 1.09
C PHE A 199 22.91 -14.32 1.48
N GLY A 200 22.64 -14.51 2.77
CA GLY A 200 21.81 -15.61 3.28
C GLY A 200 20.32 -15.47 2.98
N VAL A 201 19.98 -15.25 1.69
CA VAL A 201 18.61 -14.96 1.23
C VAL A 201 18.22 -15.94 0.14
N ASP A 202 17.00 -16.50 0.27
CA ASP A 202 16.36 -17.37 -0.73
C ASP A 202 14.96 -16.82 -1.05
N ILE A 203 14.76 -16.29 -2.26
CA ILE A 203 13.47 -15.76 -2.71
C ILE A 203 12.76 -16.80 -3.56
N ARG A 204 11.58 -17.21 -3.11
CA ARG A 204 10.78 -18.27 -3.73
C ARG A 204 9.52 -17.70 -4.37
N LEU A 205 9.24 -18.12 -5.59
CA LEU A 205 7.94 -17.91 -6.24
C LEU A 205 6.91 -18.84 -5.59
N LYS A 206 6.24 -18.35 -4.54
CA LYS A 206 5.36 -19.19 -3.73
C LYS A 206 4.28 -18.37 -3.03
N ASP A 207 3.08 -18.95 -2.97
CA ASP A 207 2.00 -18.40 -2.15
C ASP A 207 2.21 -18.84 -0.68
N TYR A 208 1.96 -17.93 0.28
CA TYR A 208 2.12 -18.21 1.72
C TYR A 208 1.29 -19.42 2.19
N ARG A 209 0.16 -19.69 1.54
CA ARG A 209 -0.73 -20.84 1.83
C ARG A 209 -0.09 -22.19 1.52
N ASP A 210 0.97 -22.21 0.71
CA ASP A 210 1.67 -23.44 0.31
C ASP A 210 2.90 -23.74 1.17
N LEU A 211 3.25 -22.87 2.13
CA LEU A 211 4.34 -23.13 3.06
C LEU A 211 3.94 -24.19 4.09
N LYS A 212 4.74 -25.26 4.18
CA LYS A 212 4.54 -26.37 5.11
C LYS A 212 5.88 -26.88 5.62
N GLY A 213 5.89 -27.38 6.87
CA GLY A 213 7.04 -28.08 7.45
C GLY A 213 8.25 -27.20 7.83
N GLU A 214 8.12 -25.89 7.69
CA GLU A 214 9.18 -24.93 8.11
C GLU A 214 8.70 -24.09 9.29
N ARG A 215 9.64 -23.70 10.16
CA ARG A 215 9.42 -22.74 11.24
C ARG A 215 10.51 -21.69 11.24
N PHE A 216 10.13 -20.45 11.57
CA PHE A 216 10.97 -19.27 11.52
C PHE A 216 11.06 -18.64 12.92
N ASP A 217 12.21 -18.05 13.24
CA ASP A 217 12.41 -17.29 14.47
C ASP A 217 11.55 -16.02 14.46
N HIS A 218 11.46 -15.38 13.29
CA HIS A 218 10.61 -14.21 13.08
C HIS A 218 9.91 -14.26 11.72
N ILE A 219 8.77 -13.58 11.65
CA ILE A 219 8.03 -13.40 10.40
C ILE A 219 7.79 -11.90 10.20
N VAL A 220 7.92 -11.43 8.97
CA VAL A 220 7.55 -10.06 8.58
C VAL A 220 6.63 -10.09 7.37
N SER A 221 5.76 -9.09 7.28
CA SER A 221 4.90 -8.86 6.12
C SER A 221 4.72 -7.35 5.96
N LEU A 222 5.28 -6.79 4.90
CA LEU A 222 5.38 -5.34 4.70
C LEU A 222 4.61 -4.93 3.44
N GLY A 223 3.35 -4.46 3.60
CA GLY A 223 2.51 -3.99 2.48
C GLY A 223 1.93 -5.12 1.63
N MET A 224 1.75 -6.32 2.19
CA MET A 224 1.13 -7.45 1.49
C MET A 224 -0.28 -7.78 2.02
N PHE A 225 -0.55 -7.47 3.27
CA PHE A 225 -1.80 -7.84 3.94
C PHE A 225 -3.04 -7.22 3.26
N GLU A 226 -2.86 -6.10 2.59
CA GLU A 226 -3.86 -5.43 1.75
C GLU A 226 -4.38 -6.34 0.62
N HIS A 227 -3.60 -7.32 0.19
CA HIS A 227 -3.95 -8.28 -0.86
C HIS A 227 -4.54 -9.60 -0.33
N VAL A 228 -4.55 -9.82 0.98
CA VAL A 228 -5.14 -11.01 1.61
C VAL A 228 -6.65 -11.03 1.49
N GLY A 229 -7.29 -9.87 1.66
CA GLY A 229 -8.75 -9.70 1.65
C GLY A 229 -9.40 -10.14 2.97
N PHE A 230 -10.37 -9.35 3.45
CA PHE A 230 -10.92 -9.44 4.81
C PHE A 230 -11.46 -10.83 5.19
N ARG A 231 -11.92 -11.62 4.23
CA ARG A 231 -12.42 -12.98 4.47
C ARG A 231 -11.33 -14.00 4.79
N ASN A 232 -10.09 -13.68 4.48
CA ASN A 232 -8.96 -14.59 4.64
C ASN A 232 -8.03 -14.16 5.79
N TYR A 233 -8.34 -13.06 6.52
CA TYR A 233 -7.48 -12.56 7.59
C TYR A 233 -7.27 -13.60 8.71
N GLY A 234 -8.31 -14.30 9.14
CA GLY A 234 -8.18 -15.39 10.12
C GLY A 234 -7.28 -16.53 9.64
N SER A 235 -7.51 -17.03 8.41
CA SER A 235 -6.65 -18.07 7.82
C SER A 235 -5.22 -17.61 7.61
N TYR A 236 -5.00 -16.33 7.32
CA TYR A 236 -3.65 -15.76 7.24
C TYR A 236 -2.95 -15.81 8.60
N MET A 237 -3.61 -15.36 9.67
CA MET A 237 -3.05 -15.40 11.03
C MET A 237 -2.79 -16.83 11.50
N GLU A 238 -3.66 -17.79 11.21
CA GLU A 238 -3.46 -19.22 11.49
C GLU A 238 -2.20 -19.77 10.79
N ILE A 239 -1.97 -19.39 9.53
CA ILE A 239 -0.78 -19.82 8.80
C ILE A 239 0.48 -19.21 9.39
N VAL A 240 0.45 -17.92 9.73
CA VAL A 240 1.58 -17.25 10.38
C VAL A 240 1.90 -17.88 11.74
N ASP A 241 0.87 -18.19 12.55
CA ASP A 241 1.05 -18.90 13.82
C ASP A 241 1.75 -20.25 13.63
N ARG A 242 1.31 -21.05 12.67
CA ARG A 242 1.91 -22.35 12.38
C ARG A 242 3.38 -22.27 11.97
N LEU A 243 3.77 -21.21 11.25
CA LEU A 243 5.11 -21.01 10.73
C LEU A 243 6.04 -20.29 11.71
N LEU A 244 5.51 -19.56 12.67
CA LEU A 244 6.29 -18.86 13.70
C LEU A 244 6.69 -19.82 14.83
N LYS A 245 7.92 -19.72 15.33
CA LYS A 245 8.33 -20.38 16.57
C LYS A 245 7.61 -19.78 17.77
N ASP A 246 7.58 -20.49 18.88
CA ASP A 246 6.79 -20.12 20.07
C ASP A 246 7.25 -18.82 20.74
N ASP A 247 8.56 -18.54 20.69
CA ASP A 247 9.22 -17.34 21.20
C ASP A 247 9.46 -16.27 20.13
N GLY A 248 8.98 -16.52 18.91
CA GLY A 248 9.14 -15.64 17.76
C GLY A 248 8.25 -14.41 17.80
N LEU A 249 8.65 -13.39 17.02
CA LEU A 249 7.85 -12.19 16.79
C LEU A 249 7.40 -12.11 15.33
N PHE A 250 6.14 -11.72 15.15
CA PHE A 250 5.59 -11.37 13.85
C PHE A 250 5.38 -9.87 13.75
N LEU A 251 5.96 -9.24 12.73
CA LEU A 251 5.71 -7.83 12.41
C LEU A 251 4.86 -7.72 11.15
N LEU A 252 3.68 -7.12 11.31
CA LEU A 252 2.76 -6.79 10.24
C LEU A 252 2.80 -5.29 9.98
N GLN A 253 3.23 -4.87 8.77
CA GLN A 253 3.04 -3.49 8.28
C GLN A 253 1.95 -3.49 7.23
N THR A 254 0.94 -2.66 7.40
CA THR A 254 -0.19 -2.55 6.45
C THR A 254 -0.78 -1.15 6.43
N ILE A 255 -1.19 -0.72 5.24
CA ILE A 255 -2.09 0.42 5.09
C ILE A 255 -3.47 0.02 5.61
N GLY A 256 -4.17 0.98 6.19
CA GLY A 256 -5.52 0.72 6.64
C GLY A 256 -6.41 1.94 6.75
N ASN A 257 -7.65 1.69 7.09
CA ASN A 257 -8.69 2.69 7.28
C ASN A 257 -9.05 2.86 8.77
N SER A 258 -9.45 4.07 9.15
CA SER A 258 -9.98 4.36 10.48
C SER A 258 -11.33 3.67 10.73
N MET A 259 -12.08 3.34 9.69
CA MET A 259 -13.37 2.64 9.74
C MET A 259 -13.29 1.31 9.01
N THR A 260 -14.12 0.34 9.44
CA THR A 260 -14.26 -0.93 8.74
C THR A 260 -15.06 -0.74 7.46
N LEU A 261 -14.39 -0.82 6.32
CA LEU A 261 -15.00 -0.81 5.01
C LEU A 261 -14.89 -2.21 4.38
N VAL A 262 -15.83 -2.57 3.51
CA VAL A 262 -15.83 -3.84 2.77
C VAL A 262 -15.64 -3.64 1.26
N THR A 263 -15.47 -2.39 0.85
CA THR A 263 -15.29 -2.00 -0.55
C THR A 263 -13.97 -1.27 -0.73
N THR A 264 -13.36 -1.47 -1.88
CA THR A 264 -12.16 -0.75 -2.32
C THR A 264 -12.56 0.36 -3.28
N ASP A 265 -11.82 1.45 -3.32
CA ASP A 265 -11.98 2.50 -4.33
C ASP A 265 -11.94 1.88 -5.74
N LYS A 266 -12.90 2.28 -6.58
CA LYS A 266 -13.06 1.65 -7.90
C LYS A 266 -11.94 1.98 -8.87
N TRP A 267 -11.38 3.18 -8.79
CA TRP A 267 -10.28 3.58 -9.64
C TRP A 267 -9.00 2.85 -9.24
N MET A 268 -8.69 2.80 -7.94
CA MET A 268 -7.56 2.04 -7.42
C MET A 268 -7.64 0.56 -7.77
N ALA A 269 -8.81 -0.05 -7.63
CA ALA A 269 -9.04 -1.46 -7.96
C ALA A 269 -8.92 -1.76 -9.45
N LYS A 270 -9.21 -0.78 -10.33
CA LYS A 270 -9.13 -0.97 -11.77
C LYS A 270 -7.73 -0.78 -12.32
N TYR A 271 -7.00 0.24 -11.85
CA TYR A 271 -5.77 0.71 -12.48
C TYR A 271 -4.51 0.38 -11.69
N ILE A 272 -4.56 0.32 -10.35
CA ILE A 272 -3.36 0.22 -9.51
C ILE A 272 -3.33 -1.11 -8.75
N PHE A 273 -4.25 -1.36 -7.82
CA PHE A 273 -4.23 -2.54 -6.95
C PHE A 273 -5.50 -3.38 -7.07
N PRO A 274 -5.60 -4.24 -8.10
CA PRO A 274 -6.73 -5.14 -8.25
C PRO A 274 -6.92 -6.03 -7.02
N ASN A 275 -8.16 -6.16 -6.57
CA ASN A 275 -8.55 -7.01 -5.43
C ASN A 275 -7.92 -6.62 -4.08
N SER A 276 -7.29 -5.46 -3.95
CA SER A 276 -6.81 -4.98 -2.66
C SER A 276 -7.98 -4.60 -1.72
N HIS A 277 -7.73 -4.69 -0.42
CA HIS A 277 -8.66 -4.28 0.62
C HIS A 277 -7.87 -3.73 1.81
N LEU A 278 -8.17 -2.51 2.20
CA LEU A 278 -7.52 -1.86 3.34
C LEU A 278 -8.25 -2.23 4.64
N PRO A 279 -7.57 -2.92 5.57
CA PRO A 279 -8.16 -3.32 6.84
C PRO A 279 -8.40 -2.12 7.78
N SER A 280 -9.27 -2.30 8.77
CA SER A 280 -9.29 -1.50 10.00
C SER A 280 -8.52 -2.22 11.11
N LEU A 281 -8.07 -1.49 12.14
CA LEU A 281 -7.48 -2.11 13.33
C LEU A 281 -8.43 -3.13 13.98
N LYS A 282 -9.75 -2.86 13.96
CA LYS A 282 -10.77 -3.81 14.43
C LYS A 282 -10.70 -5.14 13.69
N GLN A 283 -10.55 -5.12 12.37
CA GLN A 283 -10.47 -6.35 11.58
C GLN A 283 -9.16 -7.10 11.83
N ILE A 284 -8.05 -6.38 11.98
CA ILE A 284 -6.73 -6.98 12.28
C ILE A 284 -6.76 -7.61 13.68
N SER A 285 -7.22 -6.87 14.70
CA SER A 285 -7.27 -7.39 16.08
C SER A 285 -8.19 -8.60 16.20
N ALA A 286 -9.37 -8.57 15.58
CA ALA A 286 -10.29 -9.71 15.57
C ALA A 286 -9.70 -10.96 14.87
N ALA A 287 -8.88 -10.79 13.83
CA ALA A 287 -8.22 -11.90 13.17
C ALA A 287 -7.03 -12.45 13.98
N ALA A 288 -6.36 -11.60 14.74
CA ALA A 288 -5.19 -11.95 15.54
C ALA A 288 -5.58 -12.58 16.91
N GLU A 289 -6.74 -12.23 17.49
CA GLU A 289 -7.15 -12.51 18.86
C GLU A 289 -6.98 -13.98 19.30
N THR A 290 -7.25 -14.92 18.39
CA THR A 290 -7.13 -16.36 18.69
C THR A 290 -5.69 -16.87 18.71
N PHE A 291 -4.78 -16.20 18.00
CA PHE A 291 -3.44 -16.72 17.72
C PHE A 291 -2.32 -15.90 18.37
N PHE A 292 -2.54 -14.60 18.59
CA PHE A 292 -1.49 -13.68 18.96
C PHE A 292 -1.90 -12.67 20.03
N ILE A 293 -0.92 -12.27 20.81
CA ILE A 293 -0.96 -11.07 21.65
C ILE A 293 -0.39 -9.92 20.83
N ILE A 294 -1.10 -8.78 20.78
CA ILE A 294 -0.61 -7.54 20.17
C ILE A 294 0.32 -6.85 21.17
N GLU A 295 1.58 -6.78 20.86
CA GLU A 295 2.62 -6.19 21.71
C GLU A 295 2.79 -4.68 21.49
N ASP A 296 2.68 -4.22 20.23
CA ASP A 296 2.83 -2.82 19.86
C ASP A 296 2.03 -2.49 18.60
N VAL A 297 1.49 -1.26 18.54
CA VAL A 297 0.88 -0.68 17.35
C VAL A 297 1.51 0.69 17.11
N HIS A 298 2.33 0.81 16.08
CA HIS A 298 2.98 2.04 15.68
C HIS A 298 2.33 2.62 14.43
N ASN A 299 1.70 3.79 14.54
CA ASN A 299 1.11 4.51 13.42
C ASN A 299 2.05 5.63 12.96
N PHE A 300 2.59 5.51 11.75
CA PHE A 300 3.37 6.56 11.09
C PHE A 300 2.88 6.82 9.66
N GLY A 301 1.57 6.69 9.47
CA GLY A 301 0.93 6.92 8.16
C GLY A 301 1.18 8.31 7.57
N ALA A 302 1.47 9.34 8.38
CA ALA A 302 1.84 10.66 7.91
C ALA A 302 3.14 10.65 7.07
N ASP A 303 4.06 9.72 7.35
CA ASP A 303 5.32 9.58 6.61
C ASP A 303 5.11 9.10 5.18
N TYR A 304 3.97 8.49 4.88
CA TYR A 304 3.67 8.05 3.52
C TYR A 304 3.48 9.21 2.55
N ASP A 305 2.96 10.34 3.01
CA ASP A 305 2.90 11.57 2.19
C ASP A 305 4.30 11.93 1.67
N LYS A 306 5.29 12.02 2.54
CA LYS A 306 6.69 12.33 2.17
C LYS A 306 7.27 11.28 1.21
N THR A 307 6.99 10.01 1.45
CA THR A 307 7.43 8.90 0.59
C THR A 307 6.84 9.00 -0.82
N LEU A 308 5.52 9.21 -0.92
CA LEU A 308 4.80 9.33 -2.20
C LEU A 308 5.22 10.58 -2.97
N MET A 309 5.43 11.69 -2.29
CA MET A 309 5.95 12.92 -2.91
C MET A 309 7.38 12.74 -3.43
N SER A 310 8.21 11.96 -2.73
CA SER A 310 9.56 11.63 -3.20
C SER A 310 9.51 10.71 -4.43
N TRP A 311 8.65 9.70 -4.43
CA TRP A 311 8.41 8.86 -5.61
C TRP A 311 7.89 9.67 -6.80
N HIS A 312 6.94 10.57 -6.55
CA HIS A 312 6.44 11.47 -7.59
C HIS A 312 7.57 12.33 -8.18
N LYS A 313 8.40 12.94 -7.33
CA LYS A 313 9.55 13.75 -7.78
C LYS A 313 10.51 12.95 -8.64
N ASN A 314 10.84 11.71 -8.25
CA ASN A 314 11.72 10.83 -9.02
C ASN A 314 11.06 10.43 -10.35
N PHE A 315 9.77 10.08 -10.34
CA PHE A 315 9.00 9.73 -11.53
C PHE A 315 8.98 10.87 -12.54
N GLU A 316 8.64 12.10 -12.11
CA GLU A 316 8.65 13.29 -12.97
C GLU A 316 10.04 13.53 -13.59
N LYS A 317 11.09 13.43 -12.77
CA LYS A 317 12.47 13.64 -13.23
C LYS A 317 12.91 12.62 -14.29
N SER A 318 12.44 11.39 -14.16
CA SER A 318 12.87 10.28 -15.03
C SER A 318 11.90 10.02 -16.19
N TRP A 319 10.83 10.82 -16.33
CA TRP A 319 9.80 10.57 -17.34
C TRP A 319 10.35 10.56 -18.78
N GLU A 320 11.22 11.52 -19.11
CA GLU A 320 11.84 11.59 -20.44
C GLU A 320 12.69 10.35 -20.78
N GLU A 321 13.27 9.69 -19.76
CA GLU A 321 14.04 8.45 -19.94
C GLU A 321 13.14 7.21 -20.12
N LEU A 322 11.86 7.31 -19.72
CA LEU A 322 10.84 6.28 -19.86
C LEU A 322 10.02 6.45 -21.15
N ASP A 323 10.29 7.53 -21.92
CA ASP A 323 9.58 7.86 -23.15
C ASP A 323 9.67 6.71 -24.16
N GLY A 324 8.54 6.41 -24.79
CA GLY A 324 8.40 5.29 -25.74
C GLY A 324 8.04 3.93 -25.09
N ALA A 325 8.24 3.75 -23.77
CA ALA A 325 7.74 2.57 -23.06
C ALA A 325 6.32 2.75 -22.53
N TYR A 326 5.95 4.00 -22.20
CA TYR A 326 4.67 4.37 -21.63
C TYR A 326 4.07 5.57 -22.36
N ASP A 327 2.74 5.61 -22.49
CA ASP A 327 2.02 6.71 -23.12
C ASP A 327 1.65 7.84 -22.13
N GLU A 328 1.22 8.99 -22.66
CA GLU A 328 0.75 10.14 -21.87
C GLU A 328 -0.40 9.77 -20.92
N ARG A 329 -1.25 8.84 -21.31
CA ARG A 329 -2.36 8.39 -20.46
C ARG A 329 -1.86 7.61 -19.25
N PHE A 330 -0.79 6.82 -19.40
CA PHE A 330 -0.07 6.14 -18.30
C PHE A 330 0.60 7.18 -17.39
N TYR A 331 1.31 8.17 -17.94
CA TYR A 331 1.89 9.26 -17.18
C TYR A 331 0.87 9.90 -16.25
N ARG A 332 -0.27 10.31 -16.81
CA ARG A 332 -1.36 10.93 -16.05
C ARG A 332 -1.94 9.99 -15.00
N MET A 333 -2.10 8.71 -15.32
CA MET A 333 -2.56 7.68 -14.39
C MET A 333 -1.61 7.57 -13.19
N TRP A 334 -0.30 7.47 -13.45
CA TRP A 334 0.69 7.27 -12.40
C TRP A 334 0.86 8.52 -11.53
N ARG A 335 0.91 9.68 -12.14
CA ARG A 335 0.91 10.97 -11.45
C ARG A 335 -0.32 11.14 -10.56
N TYR A 336 -1.50 10.85 -11.07
CA TYR A 336 -2.75 10.90 -10.29
C TYR A 336 -2.71 9.94 -9.10
N TYR A 337 -2.24 8.73 -9.28
CA TYR A 337 -2.08 7.73 -8.22
C TYR A 337 -1.20 8.26 -7.08
N LEU A 338 0.02 8.68 -7.40
CA LEU A 338 0.99 9.10 -6.38
C LEU A 338 0.50 10.33 -5.60
N LEU A 339 0.01 11.34 -6.29
CA LEU A 339 -0.45 12.59 -5.68
C LEU A 339 -1.77 12.41 -4.92
N MET A 340 -2.72 11.63 -5.44
CA MET A 340 -3.95 11.30 -4.72
C MET A 340 -3.62 10.60 -3.40
N CYS A 341 -2.79 9.57 -3.42
CA CYS A 341 -2.40 8.85 -2.22
C CYS A 341 -1.66 9.76 -1.22
N ALA A 342 -0.77 10.65 -1.68
CA ALA A 342 -0.11 11.64 -0.83
C ALA A 342 -1.13 12.52 -0.07
N GLY A 343 -2.14 13.05 -0.77
CA GLY A 343 -3.22 13.82 -0.16
C GLY A 343 -4.05 13.02 0.84
N LEU A 344 -4.32 11.74 0.55
CA LEU A 344 -5.06 10.84 1.45
C LEU A 344 -4.32 10.56 2.76
N PHE A 345 -3.00 10.36 2.71
CA PHE A 345 -2.19 10.18 3.93
C PHE A 345 -2.01 11.48 4.69
N ARG A 346 -1.77 12.60 4.00
CA ARG A 346 -1.68 13.95 4.60
C ARG A 346 -2.95 14.32 5.35
N SER A 347 -4.12 14.03 4.79
CA SER A 347 -5.42 14.29 5.42
C SER A 347 -5.78 13.30 6.52
N ARG A 348 -4.94 12.29 6.78
CA ARG A 348 -5.20 11.19 7.73
C ARG A 348 -6.42 10.32 7.37
N SER A 349 -6.90 10.40 6.14
CA SER A 349 -7.96 9.53 5.63
C SER A 349 -7.48 8.08 5.50
N LEU A 350 -6.19 7.89 5.20
CA LEU A 350 -5.50 6.61 5.28
C LEU A 350 -4.52 6.57 6.46
N GLN A 351 -4.31 5.39 6.99
CA GLN A 351 -3.38 5.08 8.07
C GLN A 351 -2.33 4.08 7.60
N LEU A 352 -1.19 4.02 8.29
CA LEU A 352 -0.22 2.95 8.17
C LEU A 352 0.18 2.49 9.55
N TRP A 353 0.13 1.19 9.78
CA TRP A 353 0.54 0.60 11.05
C TRP A 353 1.67 -0.40 10.85
N GLN A 354 2.63 -0.39 11.79
CA GLN A 354 3.45 -1.54 12.11
C GLN A 354 2.91 -2.15 13.41
N ILE A 355 2.51 -3.40 13.37
CA ILE A 355 1.95 -4.15 14.49
C ILE A 355 2.90 -5.28 14.83
N VAL A 356 3.38 -5.32 16.07
CA VAL A 356 4.21 -6.42 16.58
C VAL A 356 3.31 -7.38 17.34
N LEU A 357 3.44 -8.65 17.01
CA LEU A 357 2.63 -9.73 17.57
C LEU A 357 3.53 -10.85 18.07
N SER A 358 3.13 -11.49 19.18
CA SER A 358 3.76 -12.68 19.77
C SER A 358 2.72 -13.75 20.07
N LYS A 359 3.10 -15.02 20.12
CA LYS A 359 2.15 -16.11 20.45
C LYS A 359 1.72 -16.13 21.92
N LYS A 360 2.66 -15.91 22.81
CA LYS A 360 2.47 -16.13 24.26
C LYS A 360 2.75 -14.91 25.12
N GLY A 361 2.94 -13.76 24.50
CA GLY A 361 3.43 -12.57 25.16
C GLY A 361 4.96 -12.56 25.32
N VAL A 362 5.55 -11.38 25.21
CA VAL A 362 6.98 -11.19 25.51
C VAL A 362 7.15 -11.15 27.02
N PRO A 363 7.98 -12.06 27.63
CA PRO A 363 8.22 -12.03 29.06
C PRO A 363 8.67 -10.65 29.54
N ALA A 364 8.08 -10.18 30.64
CA ALA A 364 8.26 -8.83 31.21
C ALA A 364 7.80 -7.66 30.29
N GLY A 365 7.11 -7.98 29.20
CA GLY A 365 6.55 -7.00 28.26
C GLY A 365 7.47 -6.65 27.09
N TYR A 366 6.88 -6.08 26.08
CA TYR A 366 7.56 -5.56 24.90
C TYR A 366 7.83 -4.07 25.05
N SER A 367 9.10 -3.64 24.86
CA SER A 367 9.46 -2.22 24.86
C SER A 367 9.26 -1.63 23.46
N PRO A 368 8.29 -0.73 23.27
CA PRO A 368 8.02 -0.13 21.95
C PRO A 368 9.20 0.66 21.41
N LEU A 369 9.50 0.48 20.14
CA LEU A 369 10.52 1.23 19.40
C LEU A 369 9.87 2.20 18.41
N ARG A 370 10.42 3.41 18.36
CA ARG A 370 9.97 4.48 17.46
C ARG A 370 11.16 5.08 16.74
#